data_c672d41d463c66dfa9c08950d6b68b88
#
_entry.id   c672d41d463c66dfa9c08950d6b68b88
#
_cell.length_a   1.000
_cell.length_b   1.000
_cell.length_c   1.000
_cell.angle_alpha   90.00
_cell.angle_beta   90.00
_cell.angle_gamma   90.00
#
_symmetry.space_group_name_H-M   'P 1'
#
loop_
_entity.id
_entity.type
_entity.pdbx_description
1 polymer ?
#
loop_
_entity_poly.entity_id
_entity_poly.type
_entity_poly.pdbx_seq_one_letter_code
_entity_poly.pdbx_strand_id
1 'polypeptide(L)'
;LCIEYIRKYAPGRKLGLFHIDYEIQYQQTTEYVKRTLSKNQDILEVFHCCVPFKVTTCTSMFQRYWRPWESSHQELWARDMPQNCLTQDDFEFYTEELWDYDFQKLFIKWLRKKTKSRHICCLVGIRTQESFNRWRSIHSDKNYKRLLNYKWTHKTGWHEYNAYPIFDWNTSDIW
;
A
#
# COMPACT_ATOMS: atom_id res chain seq x y z
N LEU A 1 -12.02 -10.46 0.31
CA LEU A 1 -11.59 -11.44 -0.68
C LEU A 1 -10.28 -12.13 -0.28
N CYS A 2 -9.11 -11.45 -0.27
CA CYS A 2 -7.82 -12.09 0.04
C CYS A 2 -7.79 -12.74 1.43
N ILE A 3 -8.31 -12.07 2.45
CA ILE A 3 -8.41 -12.59 3.82
C ILE A 3 -9.25 -13.87 3.85
N GLU A 4 -10.43 -13.86 3.25
CA GLU A 4 -11.30 -15.03 3.20
C GLU A 4 -10.69 -16.20 2.42
N TYR A 5 -10.01 -15.88 1.32
CA TYR A 5 -9.30 -16.88 0.55
C TYR A 5 -8.19 -17.57 1.37
N ILE A 6 -7.39 -16.78 2.10
CA ILE A 6 -6.32 -17.33 2.93
C ILE A 6 -6.89 -18.16 4.09
N ARG A 7 -7.94 -17.70 4.75
CA ARG A 7 -8.64 -18.48 5.79
C ARG A 7 -9.07 -19.85 5.28
N LYS A 8 -9.63 -19.87 4.07
CA LYS A 8 -10.19 -21.09 3.50
C LYS A 8 -9.13 -22.05 2.95
N TYR A 9 -8.13 -21.55 2.25
CA TYR A 9 -7.22 -22.36 1.46
C TYR A 9 -5.77 -22.40 1.96
N ALA A 10 -5.40 -21.52 2.88
CA ALA A 10 -4.06 -21.45 3.45
C ALA A 10 -4.09 -21.13 4.96
N PRO A 11 -4.81 -21.94 5.77
CA PRO A 11 -4.96 -21.66 7.20
C PRO A 11 -3.60 -21.60 7.89
N GLY A 12 -3.46 -20.67 8.83
CA GLY A 12 -2.21 -20.41 9.56
C GLY A 12 -1.22 -19.48 8.86
N ARG A 13 -1.46 -19.12 7.59
CA ARG A 13 -0.65 -18.09 6.94
C ARG A 13 -1.09 -16.69 7.35
N LYS A 14 -0.12 -15.79 7.52
CA LYS A 14 -0.35 -14.36 7.74
C LYS A 14 -0.34 -13.60 6.42
N LEU A 15 -1.11 -12.52 6.37
CA LEU A 15 -1.15 -11.56 5.27
C LEU A 15 -0.67 -10.22 5.78
N GLY A 16 0.39 -9.68 5.20
CA GLY A 16 0.84 -8.32 5.49
C GLY A 16 -0.16 -7.29 4.96
N LEU A 17 -0.66 -6.42 5.82
CA LEU A 17 -1.45 -5.26 5.43
C LEU A 17 -0.58 -4.01 5.51
N PHE A 18 -0.23 -3.46 4.37
CA PHE A 18 0.47 -2.19 4.26
C PHE A 18 -0.54 -1.05 4.09
N HIS A 19 -0.61 -0.18 5.08
CA HIS A 19 -1.48 0.99 5.07
C HIS A 19 -0.65 2.26 5.22
N ILE A 20 -0.68 3.10 4.19
CA ILE A 20 -0.12 4.44 4.25
C ILE A 20 -1.20 5.38 4.76
N ASP A 21 -0.92 6.02 5.88
CA ASP A 21 -1.80 6.98 6.49
C ASP A 21 -1.37 8.41 6.10
N TYR A 22 -2.14 9.02 5.25
CA TYR A 22 -1.89 10.39 4.77
C TYR A 22 -2.45 11.47 5.71
N GLU A 23 -2.77 11.14 6.99
CA GLU A 23 -3.32 12.08 7.98
C GLU A 23 -4.73 12.58 7.61
N ILE A 24 -4.82 13.35 6.52
CA ILE A 24 -6.08 13.90 6.02
C ILE A 24 -6.80 12.84 5.17
N GLN A 25 -7.71 12.09 5.80
CA GLN A 25 -8.52 11.06 5.17
C GLN A 25 -9.99 11.23 5.57
N TYR A 26 -10.91 10.72 4.74
CA TYR A 26 -12.31 10.65 5.12
C TYR A 26 -12.49 9.81 6.38
N GLN A 27 -13.33 10.27 7.30
CA GLN A 27 -13.63 9.57 8.54
C GLN A 27 -14.06 8.13 8.29
N GLN A 28 -14.92 7.90 7.29
CA GLN A 28 -15.39 6.57 6.92
C GLN A 28 -14.23 5.64 6.51
N THR A 29 -13.21 6.16 5.83
CA THR A 29 -12.00 5.39 5.47
C THR A 29 -11.26 4.96 6.73
N THR A 30 -11.03 5.89 7.66
CA THR A 30 -10.35 5.60 8.93
C THR A 30 -11.11 4.57 9.76
N GLU A 31 -12.43 4.70 9.87
CA GLU A 31 -13.30 3.76 10.57
C GLU A 31 -13.31 2.38 9.92
N TYR A 32 -13.36 2.34 8.58
CA TYR A 32 -13.29 1.08 7.83
C TYR A 32 -11.97 0.34 8.07
N VAL A 33 -10.84 1.07 8.03
CA VAL A 33 -9.52 0.50 8.32
C VAL A 33 -9.49 -0.05 9.74
N LYS A 34 -9.84 0.74 10.74
CA LYS A 34 -9.89 0.30 12.16
C LYS A 34 -10.73 -0.95 12.34
N ARG A 35 -11.93 -1.00 11.74
CA ARG A 35 -12.83 -2.15 11.80
C ARG A 35 -12.23 -3.38 11.10
N THR A 36 -11.58 -3.19 9.96
CA THR A 36 -10.94 -4.29 9.23
C THR A 36 -9.78 -4.88 10.00
N LEU A 37 -8.97 -4.04 10.63
CA LEU A 37 -7.85 -4.45 11.46
C LEU A 37 -8.35 -5.26 12.68
N SER A 38 -9.31 -4.72 13.44
CA SER A 38 -9.82 -5.36 14.65
C SER A 38 -10.47 -6.73 14.38
N LYS A 39 -11.17 -6.88 13.26
CA LYS A 39 -11.84 -8.13 12.88
C LYS A 39 -10.90 -9.23 12.36
N ASN A 40 -9.68 -8.89 11.97
CA ASN A 40 -8.80 -9.80 11.25
C ASN A 40 -7.39 -9.89 11.87
N GLN A 41 -7.26 -9.62 13.16
CA GLN A 41 -5.99 -9.71 13.90
C GLN A 41 -5.37 -11.11 13.86
N ASP A 42 -6.22 -12.12 13.71
CA ASP A 42 -5.84 -13.52 13.59
C ASP A 42 -4.99 -13.80 12.34
N ILE A 43 -5.19 -13.03 11.27
CA ILE A 43 -4.55 -13.28 9.97
C ILE A 43 -3.69 -12.12 9.47
N LEU A 44 -3.95 -10.88 9.91
CA LEU A 44 -3.22 -9.70 9.46
C LEU A 44 -1.98 -9.42 10.29
N GLU A 45 -0.88 -9.17 9.61
CA GLU A 45 0.29 -8.49 10.13
C GLU A 45 0.27 -7.05 9.59
N VAL A 46 0.09 -6.07 10.49
CA VAL A 46 -0.23 -4.70 10.11
C VAL A 46 1.01 -3.83 10.08
N PHE A 47 1.21 -3.17 8.96
CA PHE A 47 2.22 -2.12 8.76
C PHE A 47 1.50 -0.80 8.50
N HIS A 48 1.08 -0.14 9.58
CA HIS A 48 0.40 1.15 9.53
C HIS A 48 1.46 2.24 9.58
N CYS A 49 1.68 2.95 8.46
CA CYS A 49 2.77 3.90 8.29
C CYS A 49 2.26 5.35 8.34
N CYS A 50 2.72 6.10 9.34
CA CYS A 50 2.51 7.53 9.52
C CYS A 50 3.86 8.24 9.32
N VAL A 51 4.20 8.53 8.08
CA VAL A 51 5.55 9.01 7.68
C VAL A 51 5.45 10.34 6.94
N PRO A 52 6.28 11.35 7.26
CA PRO A 52 6.22 12.68 6.65
C PRO A 52 6.97 12.75 5.31
N PHE A 53 6.60 11.90 4.36
CA PHE A 53 7.10 11.97 2.99
C PHE A 53 6.39 13.07 2.18
N LYS A 54 6.96 13.42 1.03
CA LYS A 54 6.35 14.37 0.10
C LYS A 54 5.17 13.74 -0.64
N VAL A 55 4.02 14.41 -0.60
CA VAL A 55 2.81 14.05 -1.33
C VAL A 55 2.47 15.19 -2.28
N THR A 56 2.24 14.86 -3.55
CA THR A 56 1.86 15.87 -4.54
C THR A 56 0.55 16.54 -4.15
N THR A 57 0.53 17.86 -4.14
CA THR A 57 -0.70 18.65 -3.96
C THR A 57 -1.24 19.12 -5.31
N CYS A 58 -2.56 19.09 -5.46
CA CYS A 58 -3.27 19.69 -6.59
C CYS A 58 -4.08 20.93 -6.18
N THR A 59 -4.01 21.34 -4.91
CA THR A 59 -4.80 22.45 -4.35
C THR A 59 -4.08 23.79 -4.40
N SER A 60 -2.77 23.81 -4.65
CA SER A 60 -1.97 25.03 -4.70
C SER A 60 -1.09 25.08 -5.96
N MET A 61 -1.05 26.24 -6.61
CA MET A 61 -0.13 26.52 -7.72
C MET A 61 1.29 26.83 -7.22
N PHE A 62 1.44 27.22 -5.95
CA PHE A 62 2.70 27.67 -5.37
C PHE A 62 3.42 26.57 -4.59
N GLN A 63 2.67 25.63 -4.00
CA GLN A 63 3.18 24.55 -3.21
C GLN A 63 3.04 23.24 -3.98
N ARG A 64 4.16 22.61 -4.32
CA ARG A 64 4.17 21.38 -5.14
C ARG A 64 3.85 20.13 -4.35
N TYR A 65 4.07 20.14 -3.04
CA TYR A 65 3.85 19.01 -2.15
C TYR A 65 3.43 19.49 -0.76
N TRP A 66 2.90 18.58 0.01
CA TRP A 66 2.69 18.69 1.46
C TRP A 66 3.21 17.42 2.13
N ARG A 67 3.34 17.45 3.44
CA ARG A 67 3.80 16.31 4.23
C ARG A 67 2.79 15.97 5.31
N PRO A 68 2.20 14.77 5.31
CA PRO A 68 1.42 14.29 6.44
C PRO A 68 2.35 14.07 7.64
N TRP A 69 1.83 14.18 8.84
CA TRP A 69 2.52 13.84 10.08
C TRP A 69 3.85 14.59 10.29
N GLU A 70 4.01 15.77 9.72
CA GLU A 70 5.21 16.59 9.90
C GLU A 70 5.27 17.12 11.34
N SER A 71 6.25 16.66 12.11
CA SER A 71 6.34 16.96 13.56
C SER A 71 6.54 18.45 13.88
N SER A 72 7.16 19.22 12.97
CA SER A 72 7.32 20.67 13.11
C SER A 72 6.00 21.44 13.05
N HIS A 73 4.92 20.81 12.59
CA HIS A 73 3.59 21.39 12.44
C HIS A 73 2.52 20.53 13.13
N GLN A 74 2.87 19.90 14.24
CA GLN A 74 1.96 19.00 14.97
C GLN A 74 0.65 19.69 15.40
N GLU A 75 0.69 20.98 15.68
CA GLU A 75 -0.48 21.77 16.04
C GLU A 75 -1.50 21.92 14.90
N LEU A 76 -1.08 21.66 13.65
CA LEU A 76 -1.92 21.72 12.45
C LEU A 76 -2.43 20.35 12.00
N TRP A 77 -2.06 19.28 12.69
CA TRP A 77 -2.53 17.96 12.30
C TRP A 77 -4.06 17.85 12.34
N ALA A 78 -4.61 17.24 11.33
CA ALA A 78 -6.07 17.07 11.20
C ALA A 78 -6.64 16.15 12.29
N ARG A 79 -5.81 15.34 12.93
CA ARG A 79 -6.17 14.41 14.01
C ARG A 79 -4.91 13.90 14.73
N ASP A 80 -5.10 13.26 15.87
CA ASP A 80 -4.02 12.60 16.60
C ASP A 80 -3.43 11.45 15.80
N MET A 81 -2.10 11.27 15.92
CA MET A 81 -1.39 10.15 15.32
C MET A 81 -1.87 8.84 15.95
N PRO A 82 -2.19 7.82 15.14
CA PRO A 82 -2.59 6.52 15.66
C PRO A 82 -1.52 5.87 16.52
N GLN A 83 -1.94 5.22 17.60
CA GLN A 83 -1.01 4.44 18.41
C GLN A 83 -0.49 3.23 17.63
N ASN A 84 0.76 2.83 17.90
CA ASN A 84 1.42 1.67 17.30
C ASN A 84 1.57 1.77 15.76
N CYS A 85 1.64 2.97 15.20
CA CYS A 85 2.04 3.17 13.80
C CYS A 85 3.56 3.16 13.67
N LEU A 86 4.01 2.89 12.45
CA LEU A 86 5.41 3.04 12.04
C LEU A 86 5.64 4.48 11.60
N THR A 87 6.69 5.09 12.11
CA THR A 87 7.11 6.46 11.81
C THR A 87 8.38 6.49 10.96
N GLN A 88 8.89 7.66 10.66
CA GLN A 88 10.15 7.79 9.94
C GLN A 88 11.33 7.09 10.65
N ASP A 89 11.30 7.01 11.96
CA ASP A 89 12.39 6.44 12.78
C ASP A 89 12.50 4.91 12.64
N ASP A 90 11.43 4.27 12.17
CA ASP A 90 11.40 2.82 11.89
C ASP A 90 12.09 2.44 10.58
N PHE A 91 12.46 3.43 9.74
CA PHE A 91 12.94 3.18 8.38
C PHE A 91 14.32 3.77 8.13
N GLU A 92 15.36 2.93 8.13
CA GLU A 92 16.75 3.31 7.83
C GLU A 92 16.92 4.07 6.49
N PHE A 93 15.97 3.88 5.57
CA PHE A 93 16.00 4.48 4.24
C PHE A 93 15.27 5.82 4.15
N TYR A 94 14.66 6.28 5.24
CA TYR A 94 13.93 7.54 5.23
C TYR A 94 14.87 8.73 5.03
N THR A 95 14.41 9.66 4.21
CA THR A 95 15.01 10.99 4.03
C THR A 95 13.91 12.02 3.84
N GLU A 96 14.14 13.27 4.20
CA GLU A 96 13.17 14.36 4.03
C GLU A 96 12.77 14.61 2.57
N GLU A 97 13.60 14.20 1.60
CA GLU A 97 13.33 14.35 0.18
C GLU A 97 12.46 13.22 -0.41
N LEU A 98 12.09 12.24 0.41
CA LEU A 98 11.38 11.04 -0.03
C LEU A 98 9.95 11.37 -0.45
N TRP A 99 9.56 10.85 -1.61
CA TRP A 99 8.18 10.89 -2.11
C TRP A 99 7.42 9.61 -1.72
N ASP A 100 6.10 9.72 -1.60
CA ASP A 100 5.21 8.61 -1.23
C ASP A 100 5.36 7.37 -2.14
N TYR A 101 5.49 7.57 -3.45
CA TYR A 101 5.71 6.47 -4.41
C TYR A 101 7.07 5.79 -4.25
N ASP A 102 8.09 6.54 -3.87
CA ASP A 102 9.42 5.97 -3.64
C ASP A 102 9.47 5.30 -2.27
N PHE A 103 8.78 5.84 -1.27
CA PHE A 103 8.57 5.17 0.00
C PHE A 103 7.96 3.77 -0.19
N GLN A 104 6.90 3.63 -0.98
CA GLN A 104 6.28 2.34 -1.26
C GLN A 104 7.27 1.31 -1.83
N LYS A 105 8.11 1.72 -2.78
CA LYS A 105 9.13 0.84 -3.38
C LYS A 105 10.20 0.42 -2.37
N LEU A 106 10.65 1.36 -1.54
CA LEU A 106 11.67 1.11 -0.51
C LEU A 106 11.11 0.27 0.64
N PHE A 107 9.85 0.51 1.02
CA PHE A 107 9.14 -0.30 2.02
C PHE A 107 9.10 -1.79 1.65
N ILE A 108 8.81 -2.12 0.40
CA ILE A 108 8.80 -3.52 -0.06
C ILE A 108 10.18 -4.16 0.10
N LYS A 109 11.25 -3.43 -0.22
CA LYS A 109 12.63 -3.93 -0.04
C LYS A 109 12.99 -4.10 1.44
N TRP A 110 12.61 -3.12 2.25
CA TRP A 110 12.79 -3.16 3.70
C TRP A 110 12.04 -4.33 4.32
N LEU A 111 10.76 -4.51 3.97
CA LEU A 111 9.94 -5.60 4.46
C LEU A 111 10.52 -6.97 4.09
N ARG A 112 11.00 -7.12 2.86
CA ARG A 112 11.65 -8.36 2.42
C ARG A 112 12.90 -8.66 3.24
N LYS A 113 13.74 -7.65 3.52
CA LYS A 113 14.92 -7.78 4.38
C LYS A 113 14.54 -8.15 5.82
N LYS A 114 13.57 -7.45 6.39
CA LYS A 114 13.07 -7.66 7.77
C LYS A 114 12.49 -9.06 7.97
N THR A 115 11.71 -9.54 7.02
CA THR A 115 11.08 -10.87 7.08
C THR A 115 11.99 -11.99 6.59
N LYS A 116 13.21 -11.67 6.09
CA LYS A 116 14.14 -12.62 5.45
C LYS A 116 13.49 -13.44 4.33
N SER A 117 12.48 -12.88 3.69
CA SER A 117 11.71 -13.54 2.64
C SER A 117 12.49 -13.59 1.33
N ARG A 118 12.52 -14.75 0.67
CA ARG A 118 13.11 -14.88 -0.66
C ARG A 118 12.33 -14.08 -1.72
N HIS A 119 11.01 -14.09 -1.62
CA HIS A 119 10.10 -13.40 -2.54
C HIS A 119 9.06 -12.60 -1.75
N ILE A 120 8.62 -11.48 -2.33
CA ILE A 120 7.49 -10.70 -1.82
C ILE A 120 6.50 -10.45 -2.96
N CYS A 121 5.22 -10.55 -2.66
CA CYS A 121 4.15 -10.25 -3.60
C CYS A 121 3.17 -9.27 -2.99
N CYS A 122 3.03 -8.10 -3.63
CA CYS A 122 2.02 -7.12 -3.26
C CYS A 122 0.71 -7.44 -3.98
N LEU A 123 -0.37 -7.59 -3.21
CA LEU A 123 -1.71 -7.69 -3.75
C LEU A 123 -2.28 -6.28 -3.91
N VAL A 124 -2.62 -5.90 -5.13
CA VAL A 124 -3.08 -4.55 -5.47
C VAL A 124 -4.49 -4.61 -6.03
N GLY A 125 -5.42 -3.93 -5.36
CA GLY A 125 -6.84 -3.90 -5.73
C GLY A 125 -7.17 -2.94 -6.86
N ILE A 126 -6.49 -3.07 -8.01
CA ILE A 126 -6.73 -2.24 -9.21
C ILE A 126 -7.60 -3.01 -10.20
N ARG A 127 -8.57 -2.32 -10.80
CA ARG A 127 -9.38 -2.80 -11.91
C ARG A 127 -9.03 -2.05 -13.19
N THR A 128 -9.00 -2.76 -14.30
CA THR A 128 -8.67 -2.18 -15.62
C THR A 128 -9.69 -1.15 -16.09
N GLN A 129 -10.94 -1.29 -15.69
CA GLN A 129 -12.04 -0.38 -16.05
C GLN A 129 -11.97 0.99 -15.38
N GLU A 130 -11.19 1.15 -14.31
CA GLU A 130 -11.16 2.42 -13.56
C GLU A 130 -10.46 3.56 -14.31
N SER A 131 -9.44 3.24 -15.13
CA SER A 131 -8.78 4.22 -15.99
C SER A 131 -7.88 3.56 -17.03
N PHE A 132 -7.62 4.28 -18.12
CA PHE A 132 -6.65 3.84 -19.15
C PHE A 132 -5.25 3.61 -18.59
N ASN A 133 -4.81 4.42 -17.63
CA ASN A 133 -3.51 4.22 -16.98
C ASN A 133 -3.45 2.90 -16.18
N ARG A 134 -4.52 2.53 -15.47
CA ARG A 134 -4.64 1.26 -14.76
C ARG A 134 -4.69 0.09 -15.73
N TRP A 135 -5.45 0.20 -16.80
CA TRP A 135 -5.46 -0.80 -17.87
C TRP A 135 -4.05 -0.99 -18.45
N ARG A 136 -3.38 0.10 -18.82
CA ARG A 136 -2.01 0.07 -19.36
C ARG A 136 -1.01 -0.54 -18.40
N SER A 137 -1.11 -0.28 -17.09
CA SER A 137 -0.19 -0.84 -16.09
C SER A 137 -0.27 -2.36 -15.99
N ILE A 138 -1.40 -2.96 -16.35
CA ILE A 138 -1.61 -4.40 -16.30
C ILE A 138 -1.34 -5.07 -17.66
N HIS A 139 -1.74 -4.42 -18.77
CA HIS A 139 -1.67 -5.00 -20.12
C HIS A 139 -0.42 -4.63 -20.91
N SER A 140 0.40 -3.70 -20.44
CA SER A 140 1.63 -3.32 -21.11
C SER A 140 2.61 -4.48 -21.13
N ASP A 141 2.86 -5.05 -22.31
CA ASP A 141 3.80 -6.16 -22.51
C ASP A 141 5.28 -5.71 -22.51
N LYS A 142 5.54 -4.42 -22.45
CA LYS A 142 6.89 -3.88 -22.51
C LYS A 142 7.61 -4.13 -21.19
N ASN A 143 8.41 -5.21 -21.17
CA ASN A 143 9.43 -5.52 -20.17
C ASN A 143 8.99 -6.12 -18.83
N TYR A 144 7.76 -6.59 -18.68
CA TYR A 144 7.37 -7.23 -17.41
C TYR A 144 7.45 -8.76 -17.50
N LYS A 145 8.36 -9.35 -16.74
CA LYS A 145 8.31 -10.78 -16.47
C LYS A 145 7.12 -11.07 -15.57
N ARG A 146 6.27 -11.98 -15.98
CA ARG A 146 5.08 -12.42 -15.22
C ARG A 146 5.43 -13.54 -14.27
N LEU A 147 4.81 -13.59 -13.11
CA LEU A 147 4.92 -14.73 -12.22
C LEU A 147 4.11 -15.89 -12.80
N LEU A 148 4.78 -17.01 -13.09
CA LEU A 148 4.15 -18.22 -13.65
C LEU A 148 3.29 -17.94 -14.90
N ASN A 149 3.62 -16.92 -15.69
CA ASN A 149 2.88 -16.48 -16.87
C ASN A 149 1.44 -15.99 -16.63
N TYR A 150 1.04 -15.75 -15.39
CA TYR A 150 -0.26 -15.17 -15.08
C TYR A 150 -0.35 -13.72 -15.55
N LYS A 151 -1.35 -13.39 -16.39
CA LYS A 151 -1.56 -12.07 -16.98
C LYS A 151 -1.79 -10.95 -15.95
N TRP A 152 -2.27 -11.30 -14.78
CA TRP A 152 -2.55 -10.40 -13.66
C TRP A 152 -1.39 -10.25 -12.68
N THR A 153 -0.16 -10.59 -13.10
CA THR A 153 1.04 -10.44 -12.27
C THR A 153 2.16 -9.74 -13.01
N HIS A 154 2.92 -8.91 -12.29
CA HIS A 154 4.11 -8.26 -12.82
C HIS A 154 5.29 -8.41 -11.87
N LYS A 155 6.48 -8.63 -12.43
CA LYS A 155 7.74 -8.55 -11.70
C LYS A 155 8.16 -7.09 -11.63
N THR A 156 8.21 -6.51 -10.43
CA THR A 156 8.56 -5.12 -10.18
C THR A 156 10.02 -4.92 -9.81
N GLY A 157 10.68 -5.97 -9.34
CA GLY A 157 12.08 -5.93 -8.93
C GLY A 157 12.70 -7.32 -8.82
N TRP A 158 13.87 -7.39 -8.24
CA TRP A 158 14.52 -8.68 -7.98
C TRP A 158 13.79 -9.40 -6.85
N HIS A 159 13.03 -10.47 -7.20
CA HIS A 159 12.17 -11.23 -6.28
C HIS A 159 10.96 -10.45 -5.72
N GLU A 160 10.55 -9.38 -6.40
CA GLU A 160 9.42 -8.54 -6.04
C GLU A 160 8.36 -8.60 -7.15
N TYR A 161 7.10 -8.77 -6.75
CA TYR A 161 5.98 -8.97 -7.67
C TYR A 161 4.77 -8.15 -7.23
N ASN A 162 4.00 -7.67 -8.19
CA ASN A 162 2.63 -7.20 -7.98
C ASN A 162 1.66 -8.21 -8.56
N ALA A 163 0.55 -8.42 -7.86
CA ALA A 163 -0.56 -9.21 -8.33
C ALA A 163 -1.87 -8.42 -8.21
N TYR A 164 -2.70 -8.52 -9.23
CA TYR A 164 -3.93 -7.75 -9.39
C TYR A 164 -5.14 -8.71 -9.43
N PRO A 165 -5.57 -9.25 -8.30
CA PRO A 165 -6.54 -10.36 -8.24
C PRO A 165 -7.94 -10.00 -8.74
N ILE A 166 -8.26 -8.71 -8.85
CA ILE A 166 -9.56 -8.22 -9.32
C ILE A 166 -9.44 -7.37 -10.60
N PHE A 167 -8.39 -7.57 -11.38
CA PHE A 167 -8.04 -6.69 -12.51
C PHE A 167 -9.13 -6.65 -13.60
N ASP A 168 -9.86 -7.72 -13.79
CA ASP A 168 -10.91 -7.91 -14.79
C ASP A 168 -12.34 -7.73 -14.25
N TRP A 169 -12.48 -7.38 -12.97
CA TRP A 169 -13.79 -7.16 -12.35
C TRP A 169 -14.47 -5.91 -12.90
N ASN A 170 -15.75 -6.05 -13.20
CA ASN A 170 -16.64 -4.96 -13.53
C ASN A 170 -17.16 -4.25 -12.25
N THR A 171 -17.80 -3.11 -12.41
CA THR A 171 -18.41 -2.40 -11.29
C THR A 171 -19.48 -3.26 -10.60
N SER A 172 -20.26 -4.04 -11.38
CA SER A 172 -21.25 -4.99 -10.88
C SER A 172 -20.67 -6.13 -10.04
N ASP A 173 -19.40 -6.46 -10.20
CA ASP A 173 -18.78 -7.57 -9.45
C ASP A 173 -18.35 -7.15 -8.04
N ILE A 174 -18.45 -5.85 -7.72
CA ILE A 174 -18.07 -5.27 -6.42
C ILE A 174 -19.26 -5.08 -5.50
N TRP A 175 -20.44 -4.87 -6.07
CA TRP A 175 -21.72 -4.66 -5.35
C TRP A 175 -22.49 -5.96 -5.31
#